data_d8972947ebcd2741d2b61c19df240be6
#
_entry.id   d8972947ebcd2741d2b61c19df240be6
#
_cell.length_a   1.000
_cell.length_b   1.000
_cell.length_c   1.000
_cell.angle_alpha   90.00
_cell.angle_beta   90.00
_cell.angle_gamma   90.00
#
_symmetry.space_group_name_H-M   'P 1'
#
loop_
_entity.id
_entity.type
_entity.pdbx_description
1 polymer ?
#
loop_
_entity_poly.entity_id
_entity_poly.type
_entity_poly.pdbx_seq_one_letter_code
_entity_poly.pdbx_strand_id
1 'polypeptide(L)' 'MIVKINNDEVVKVDQIVREDDNIRGYVHGKKTVIFEFYFEGSNKAKEAMAAITENLRKSTFVDINLIYHQFK' A
#
# COMPACT_ATOMS: atom_id res chain seq x y z
N MET A 1 1.05 7.13 -8.55
CA MET A 1 1.55 5.75 -8.48
C MET A 1 0.49 4.78 -8.97
N ILE A 2 0.92 3.70 -9.56
CA ILE A 2 0.03 2.63 -9.99
C ILE A 2 0.20 1.47 -9.04
N VAL A 3 -0.90 0.99 -8.50
CA VAL A 3 -0.90 -0.01 -7.43
C VAL A 3 -1.78 -1.19 -7.81
N LYS A 4 -1.20 -2.39 -7.78
CA LYS A 4 -1.96 -3.62 -7.93
C LYS A 4 -2.46 -4.04 -6.56
N ILE A 5 -3.79 -4.06 -6.39
CA ILE A 5 -4.41 -4.35 -5.10
C ILE A 5 -4.99 -5.75 -5.01
N ASN A 6 -5.24 -6.39 -6.15
CA ASN A 6 -5.58 -7.82 -6.23
C ASN A 6 -5.27 -8.30 -7.65
N ASN A 7 -5.54 -9.58 -7.92
CA ASN A 7 -5.19 -10.18 -9.21
C ASN A 7 -5.92 -9.56 -10.40
N ASP A 8 -7.03 -8.90 -10.17
CA ASP A 8 -7.89 -8.38 -11.22
C ASP A 8 -7.97 -6.86 -11.23
N GLU A 9 -7.28 -6.18 -10.31
CA GLU A 9 -7.49 -4.75 -10.14
C GLU A 9 -6.19 -3.99 -9.92
N VAL A 10 -6.01 -2.96 -10.74
CA VAL A 10 -4.91 -2.01 -10.64
C VAL A 10 -5.53 -0.63 -10.53
N VAL A 11 -5.08 0.16 -9.57
CA VAL A 11 -5.62 1.49 -9.31
C VAL A 11 -4.52 2.54 -9.32
N LYS A 12 -4.91 3.79 -9.50
CA LYS A 12 -4.00 4.92 -9.44
C LYS A 12 -4.24 5.68 -8.15
N VAL A 13 -3.17 5.98 -7.40
CA VAL A 13 -3.26 6.73 -6.16
C VAL A 13 -2.20 7.83 -6.14
N ASP A 14 -2.45 8.85 -5.35
CA ASP A 14 -1.53 9.97 -5.17
C ASP A 14 -0.65 9.79 -3.95
N GLN A 15 -1.13 9.04 -2.95
CA GLN A 15 -0.46 8.94 -1.67
C GLN A 15 -0.77 7.59 -1.02
N ILE A 16 0.24 7.01 -0.40
CA ILE A 16 0.11 5.79 0.41
C ILE A 16 0.57 6.13 1.82
N VAL A 17 -0.26 5.83 2.81
CA VAL A 17 -0.03 6.20 4.21
C VAL A 17 -0.20 4.97 5.10
N ARG A 18 0.74 4.80 6.04
CA ARG A 18 0.57 3.83 7.11
C ARG A 18 0.10 4.55 8.37
N GLU A 19 -0.97 4.05 8.97
CA GLU A 19 -1.44 4.50 10.27
C GLU A 19 -1.63 3.27 11.15
N ASP A 20 -0.79 3.12 12.19
CA ASP A 20 -0.79 2.00 13.12
C ASP A 20 -0.63 0.65 12.37
N ASP A 21 -1.67 -0.16 12.32
CA ASP A 21 -1.64 -1.50 11.72
C ASP A 21 -2.20 -1.55 10.31
N ASN A 22 -2.52 -0.40 9.70
CA ASN A 22 -3.10 -0.39 8.37
C ASN A 22 -2.31 0.50 7.40
N ILE A 23 -2.49 0.19 6.11
CA ILE A 23 -1.91 0.95 5.02
C ILE A 23 -3.05 1.32 4.07
N ARG A 24 -3.16 2.60 3.75
CA ARG A 24 -4.21 3.14 2.89
C ARG A 24 -3.63 3.87 1.70
N GLY A 25 -4.33 3.75 0.58
CA GLY A 25 -4.04 4.55 -0.60
C GLY A 25 -5.11 5.62 -0.79
N TYR A 26 -4.68 6.82 -1.16
CA TYR A 26 -5.57 7.98 -1.28
C TYR A 26 -5.40 8.67 -2.62
N VAL A 27 -6.49 9.32 -3.06
CA VAL A 27 -6.41 10.33 -4.11
C VAL A 27 -6.88 11.66 -3.52
N HIS A 28 -6.45 12.77 -4.15
CA HIS A 28 -6.79 14.14 -3.74
C HIS A 28 -6.36 14.45 -2.29
N GLY A 29 -5.15 14.03 -1.93
CA GLY A 29 -4.56 14.41 -0.65
C GLY A 29 -5.35 13.93 0.56
N LYS A 30 -5.64 12.64 0.64
CA LYS A 30 -6.37 12.00 1.73
C LYS A 30 -7.87 12.25 1.73
N LYS A 31 -8.43 12.73 0.62
CA LYS A 31 -9.87 12.96 0.54
C LYS A 31 -10.65 11.71 0.18
N THR A 32 -10.06 10.83 -0.64
CA THR A 32 -10.73 9.62 -1.09
C THR A 32 -9.83 8.41 -0.87
N VAL A 33 -10.28 7.47 -0.04
CA VAL A 33 -9.59 6.20 0.20
C VAL A 33 -9.89 5.27 -0.97
N ILE A 34 -8.84 4.79 -1.64
CA ILE A 34 -8.97 3.87 -2.77
C ILE A 34 -8.80 2.42 -2.32
N PHE A 35 -7.88 2.17 -1.37
CA PHE A 35 -7.71 0.84 -0.80
C PHE A 35 -7.25 0.93 0.64
N GLU A 36 -7.46 -0.16 1.37
CA GLU A 36 -7.04 -0.26 2.76
C GLU A 36 -6.68 -1.71 3.06
N PHE A 37 -5.49 -1.92 3.63
CA PHE A 37 -5.04 -3.22 4.08
C PHE A 37 -4.71 -3.18 5.56
N TYR A 38 -5.21 -4.16 6.30
CA TYR A 38 -4.94 -4.32 7.72
C TYR A 38 -3.93 -5.44 7.94
N PHE A 39 -2.96 -5.18 8.81
CA PHE A 39 -1.92 -6.14 9.15
C PHE A 39 -2.11 -6.59 10.60
N GLU A 40 -1.42 -7.66 10.96
CA GLU A 40 -1.47 -8.16 12.33
C GLU A 40 -0.44 -7.40 13.16
N GLY A 41 -0.82 -6.19 13.60
CA GLY A 41 0.00 -5.31 14.40
C GLY A 41 0.79 -4.30 13.60
N SER A 42 1.24 -3.25 14.29
CA SER A 42 1.93 -2.12 13.65
C SER A 42 3.31 -2.50 13.11
N ASN A 43 3.99 -3.50 13.70
CA ASN A 43 5.31 -3.90 13.24
C ASN A 43 5.25 -4.50 11.84
N LYS A 44 4.26 -5.35 11.58
CA LYS A 44 4.09 -5.93 10.24
C LYS A 44 3.71 -4.86 9.23
N ALA A 45 2.87 -3.91 9.62
CA ALA A 45 2.52 -2.78 8.76
C ALA A 45 3.74 -1.93 8.42
N LYS A 46 4.64 -1.71 9.38
CA LYS A 46 5.89 -0.97 9.15
C LYS A 46 6.80 -1.69 8.18
N GLU A 47 6.93 -3.01 8.31
CA GLU A 47 7.74 -3.82 7.39
C GLU A 47 7.16 -3.77 5.98
N ALA A 48 5.84 -3.90 5.86
CA ALA A 48 5.16 -3.80 4.58
C ALA A 48 5.35 -2.42 3.96
N MET A 49 5.23 -1.36 4.76
CA MET A 49 5.44 0.01 4.27
C MET A 49 6.87 0.23 3.79
N ALA A 50 7.86 -0.34 4.48
CA ALA A 50 9.26 -0.28 4.05
C ALA A 50 9.43 -0.96 2.68
N ALA A 51 8.79 -2.10 2.47
CA ALA A 51 8.82 -2.80 1.18
C ALA A 51 8.17 -1.97 0.07
N ILE A 52 7.04 -1.33 0.36
CA ILE A 52 6.36 -0.45 -0.58
C ILE A 52 7.27 0.72 -0.96
N THR A 53 7.87 1.36 0.03
CA THR A 53 8.77 2.49 -0.18
C THR A 53 9.96 2.10 -1.05
N GLU A 54 10.55 0.94 -0.80
CA GLU A 54 11.67 0.45 -1.60
C GLU A 54 11.26 0.20 -3.04
N ASN A 55 10.08 -0.36 -3.28
CA ASN A 55 9.58 -0.55 -4.64
C ASN A 55 9.37 0.77 -5.36
N LEU A 56 8.84 1.77 -4.66
CA LEU A 56 8.55 3.08 -5.25
C LEU A 56 9.81 3.90 -5.53
N ARG A 57 10.93 3.56 -4.91
CA ARG A 57 12.22 4.17 -5.25
C ARG A 57 12.70 3.75 -6.64
N LYS A 58 12.26 2.59 -7.11
CA LYS A 58 12.72 1.99 -8.38
C LYS A 58 11.70 2.10 -9.50
N SER A 59 10.42 2.31 -9.15
CA SER A 59 9.34 2.24 -10.12
C SER A 59 8.16 3.07 -9.63
N THR A 60 7.29 3.46 -10.56
CA THR A 60 6.01 4.10 -10.21
C THR A 60 4.91 3.07 -10.01
N PHE A 61 5.24 1.78 -10.05
CA PHE A 61 4.31 0.67 -9.87
C PHE A 61 4.68 -0.13 -8.63
N VAL A 62 3.67 -0.53 -7.86
CA VAL A 62 3.88 -1.42 -6.72
C VAL A 62 2.76 -2.45 -6.64
N ASP A 63 3.12 -3.71 -6.39
CA ASP A 63 2.18 -4.79 -6.16
C ASP A 63 1.93 -4.92 -4.65
N ILE A 64 0.95 -4.18 -4.16
CA ILE A 64 0.60 -4.20 -2.74
C ILE A 64 -0.04 -5.52 -2.35
N ASN A 65 -0.74 -6.17 -3.28
CA ASN A 65 -1.32 -7.48 -3.00
C ASN A 65 -0.24 -8.49 -2.61
N LEU A 66 0.85 -8.52 -3.36
CA LEU A 66 1.97 -9.41 -3.05
C LEU A 66 2.60 -9.07 -1.70
N ILE A 67 2.87 -7.78 -1.46
CA ILE A 67 3.46 -7.31 -0.22
C ILE A 67 2.55 -7.64 0.97
N TYR A 68 1.25 -7.42 0.84
CA TYR A 68 0.30 -7.74 1.89
C TYR A 68 0.39 -9.23 2.27
N HIS A 69 0.42 -10.12 1.27
CA HIS A 69 0.48 -11.55 1.54
C HIS A 69 1.82 -12.00 2.14
N GLN A 70 2.89 -11.24 1.93
CA GLN A 70 4.18 -11.52 2.55
C GLN A 70 4.20 -11.15 4.03
N PHE A 71 3.53 -10.10 4.43
CA PHE A 71 3.64 -9.53 5.77
C PHE A 71 2.38 -9.61 6.63
N LYS A 72 1.28 -10.09 6.09
CA LYS A 72 0.02 -10.16 6.84
C LYS A 72 0.07 -11.14 8.03
#